data_dd3fcb321cb290585a3aaf1f127e2b95
#
_entry.id   dd3fcb321cb290585a3aaf1f127e2b95
#
_cell.length_a   1.000
_cell.length_b   1.000
_cell.length_c   1.000
_cell.angle_alpha   90.00
_cell.angle_beta   90.00
_cell.angle_gamma   90.00
#
_symmetry.space_group_name_H-M   'P 1'
#
loop_
_entity.id
_entity.type
_entity.pdbx_description
1 polymer ?
#
loop_
_entity_poly.entity_id
_entity_poly.type
_entity_poly.pdbx_seq_one_letter_code
_entity_poly.pdbx_strand_id
1 'polypeptide(L)'
;MKFISSHKNMFIVIILLILILLFIFIYALFVSESNPEEIIRKKINLKLSDEVEIVHFKHSKSNEDSIKAKIYIKERDIVNILEQFHDESIYPQNHDYKEGAVIPNFINSCDWFTVSEENIMHVFRTIRTDKEFNDKGVHYIWAFICCENGDYYLYLSF
;
A
#
# COMPACT_ATOMS: atom_id res chain seq x y z
N MET A 1 17.22 -56.82 -16.35
CA MET A 1 17.36 -55.97 -15.15
C MET A 1 17.54 -54.45 -15.40
N LYS A 2 17.37 -53.93 -16.64
CA LYS A 2 17.52 -52.46 -16.93
C LYS A 2 16.24 -51.64 -16.85
N PHE A 3 15.06 -52.26 -16.85
CA PHE A 3 13.76 -51.55 -16.85
C PHE A 3 13.36 -50.91 -15.51
N ILE A 4 13.79 -51.49 -14.39
CA ILE A 4 13.41 -51.00 -13.04
C ILE A 4 14.16 -49.71 -12.66
N SER A 5 15.38 -49.51 -13.20
CA SER A 5 16.17 -48.33 -12.95
C SER A 5 15.59 -47.06 -13.63
N SER A 6 14.95 -47.22 -14.82
CA SER A 6 14.38 -46.11 -15.58
C SER A 6 13.16 -45.51 -14.88
N HIS A 7 12.27 -46.30 -14.31
CA HIS A 7 11.10 -45.80 -13.59
C HIS A 7 11.46 -45.10 -12.27
N LYS A 8 12.47 -45.60 -11.58
CA LYS A 8 12.97 -44.93 -10.34
C LYS A 8 13.52 -43.56 -10.62
N ASN A 9 14.31 -43.38 -11.69
CA ASN A 9 14.85 -42.08 -12.08
C ASN A 9 13.75 -41.12 -12.57
N MET A 10 12.77 -41.64 -13.32
CA MET A 10 11.62 -40.86 -13.76
C MET A 10 10.79 -40.35 -12.56
N PHE A 11 10.57 -41.19 -11.56
CA PHE A 11 9.84 -40.83 -10.34
C PHE A 11 10.56 -39.74 -9.54
N ILE A 12 11.91 -39.80 -9.41
CA ILE A 12 12.72 -38.81 -8.76
C ILE A 12 12.64 -37.46 -9.50
N VAL A 13 12.69 -37.47 -10.84
CA VAL A 13 12.58 -36.24 -11.65
C VAL A 13 11.19 -35.59 -11.45
N ILE A 14 10.11 -36.38 -11.43
CA ILE A 14 8.76 -35.84 -11.19
C ILE A 14 8.65 -35.21 -9.81
N ILE A 15 9.16 -35.85 -8.76
CA ILE A 15 9.15 -35.29 -7.41
C ILE A 15 9.94 -33.97 -7.36
N LEU A 16 11.10 -33.89 -8.00
CA LEU A 16 11.94 -32.71 -8.04
C LEU A 16 11.22 -31.55 -8.75
N LEU A 17 10.51 -31.85 -9.81
CA LEU A 17 9.72 -30.88 -10.57
C LEU A 17 8.56 -30.32 -9.75
N ILE A 18 7.86 -31.19 -9.00
CA ILE A 18 6.78 -30.77 -8.07
C ILE A 18 7.34 -29.88 -6.96
N LEU A 19 8.51 -30.21 -6.39
CA LEU A 19 9.14 -29.39 -5.35
C LEU A 19 9.56 -28.01 -5.87
N ILE A 20 10.09 -27.93 -7.09
CA ILE A 20 10.45 -26.66 -7.74
C ILE A 20 9.19 -25.82 -7.97
N LEU A 21 8.12 -26.39 -8.48
CA LEU A 21 6.84 -25.68 -8.69
C LEU A 21 6.25 -25.19 -7.37
N LEU A 22 6.29 -26.01 -6.33
CA LEU A 22 5.85 -25.61 -4.99
C LEU A 22 6.68 -24.47 -4.43
N PHE A 23 8.00 -24.50 -4.60
CA PHE A 23 8.91 -23.45 -4.17
C PHE A 23 8.63 -22.12 -4.90
N ILE A 24 8.44 -22.19 -6.24
CA ILE A 24 8.08 -21.01 -7.06
C ILE A 24 6.75 -20.43 -6.59
N PHE A 25 5.77 -21.30 -6.32
CA PHE A 25 4.45 -20.87 -5.83
C PHE A 25 4.52 -20.18 -4.46
N ILE A 26 5.24 -20.77 -3.51
CA ILE A 26 5.47 -20.19 -2.19
C ILE A 26 6.22 -18.86 -2.31
N TYR A 27 7.27 -18.80 -3.15
CA TYR A 27 8.02 -17.58 -3.40
C TYR A 27 7.15 -16.48 -4.01
N ALA A 28 6.30 -16.81 -4.99
CA ALA A 28 5.37 -15.87 -5.60
C ALA A 28 4.35 -15.33 -4.59
N LEU A 29 3.84 -16.15 -3.68
CA LEU A 29 2.97 -15.70 -2.59
C LEU A 29 3.70 -14.74 -1.63
N PHE A 30 4.93 -15.07 -1.25
CA PHE A 30 5.73 -14.21 -0.36
C PHE A 30 6.06 -12.85 -1.00
N VAL A 31 6.42 -12.83 -2.28
CA VAL A 31 6.72 -11.59 -3.02
C VAL A 31 5.46 -10.74 -3.20
N SER A 32 4.31 -11.37 -3.49
CA SER A 32 3.03 -10.66 -3.62
C SER A 32 2.59 -10.01 -2.31
N GLU A 33 2.78 -10.68 -1.17
CA GLU A 33 2.45 -10.11 0.15
C GLU A 33 3.42 -8.99 0.60
N SER A 34 4.57 -8.86 -0.02
CA SER A 34 5.58 -7.85 0.33
C SER A 34 5.62 -6.65 -0.62
N ASN A 35 4.83 -6.65 -1.70
CA ASN A 35 4.78 -5.53 -2.63
C ASN A 35 4.00 -4.36 -1.99
N PRO A 36 4.66 -3.21 -1.69
CA PRO A 36 4.03 -2.06 -1.06
C PRO A 36 2.84 -1.52 -1.83
N GLU A 37 2.92 -1.51 -3.16
CA GLU A 37 1.88 -1.00 -4.04
C GLU A 37 0.60 -1.85 -3.96
N GLU A 38 0.76 -3.17 -3.95
CA GLU A 38 -0.36 -4.10 -3.79
C GLU A 38 -0.99 -4.01 -2.40
N ILE A 39 -0.17 -3.77 -1.36
CA ILE A 39 -0.67 -3.55 -0.01
C ILE A 39 -1.49 -2.26 0.05
N ILE A 40 -0.99 -1.16 -0.52
CA ILE A 40 -1.72 0.12 -0.61
C ILE A 40 -3.03 -0.09 -1.36
N ARG A 41 -3.00 -0.74 -2.52
CA ARG A 41 -4.20 -1.03 -3.30
C ARG A 41 -5.22 -1.86 -2.53
N LYS A 42 -4.79 -2.91 -1.84
CA LYS A 42 -5.68 -3.79 -1.06
C LYS A 42 -6.24 -3.12 0.20
N LYS A 43 -5.42 -2.35 0.89
CA LYS A 43 -5.76 -1.79 2.21
C LYS A 43 -6.42 -0.41 2.13
N ILE A 44 -6.00 0.42 1.19
CA ILE A 44 -6.48 1.80 1.02
C ILE A 44 -7.43 1.90 -0.17
N ASN A 45 -7.42 0.92 -1.08
CA ASN A 45 -8.15 0.91 -2.35
C ASN A 45 -7.73 2.02 -3.32
N LEU A 46 -6.54 2.58 -3.13
CA LEU A 46 -5.96 3.60 -4.00
C LEU A 46 -5.22 2.95 -5.16
N LYS A 47 -5.55 3.36 -6.38
CA LYS A 47 -4.85 2.95 -7.60
C LYS A 47 -3.78 3.99 -7.93
N LEU A 48 -2.54 3.58 -7.81
CA LEU A 48 -1.39 4.38 -8.22
C LEU A 48 -1.09 4.13 -9.71
N SER A 49 -0.49 5.12 -10.38
CA SER A 49 0.00 4.93 -11.75
C SER A 49 1.31 4.13 -11.74
N ASP A 50 1.65 3.48 -12.85
CA ASP A 50 2.89 2.70 -13.00
C ASP A 50 4.17 3.58 -12.91
N GLU A 51 4.01 4.90 -12.89
CA GLU A 51 5.12 5.86 -12.89
C GLU A 51 5.42 6.44 -11.52
N VAL A 52 4.65 6.05 -10.48
CA VAL A 52 4.92 6.50 -9.12
C VAL A 52 6.09 5.71 -8.53
N GLU A 53 6.84 6.35 -7.64
CA GLU A 53 7.93 5.72 -6.89
C GLU A 53 7.59 5.72 -5.40
N ILE A 54 7.55 4.54 -4.79
CA ILE A 54 7.38 4.42 -3.35
C ILE A 54 8.73 4.67 -2.69
N VAL A 55 8.93 5.89 -2.19
CA VAL A 55 10.19 6.33 -1.57
C VAL A 55 10.41 5.66 -0.22
N HIS A 56 9.34 5.60 0.58
CA HIS A 56 9.36 4.94 1.88
C HIS A 56 8.04 4.20 2.12
N PHE A 57 8.15 3.04 2.74
CA PHE A 57 7.00 2.22 3.11
C PHE A 57 7.23 1.50 4.43
N LYS A 58 6.22 1.54 5.29
CA LYS A 58 6.20 0.78 6.54
C LYS A 58 4.82 0.17 6.72
N HIS A 59 4.78 -1.14 6.88
CA HIS A 59 3.59 -1.89 7.24
C HIS A 59 3.83 -2.58 8.57
N SER A 60 3.01 -2.30 9.56
CA SER A 60 3.05 -2.93 10.87
C SER A 60 1.84 -3.84 11.02
N LYS A 61 2.10 -5.13 11.20
CA LYS A 61 1.10 -6.18 11.43
C LYS A 61 0.88 -6.46 12.94
N SER A 62 1.25 -5.53 13.82
CA SER A 62 1.00 -5.68 15.25
C SER A 62 -0.52 -5.56 15.55
N ASN A 63 -0.91 -5.36 16.81
CA ASN A 63 -2.31 -5.30 17.26
C ASN A 63 -3.20 -4.32 16.46
N GLU A 64 -2.59 -3.33 15.81
CA GLU A 64 -3.23 -2.42 14.85
C GLU A 64 -2.49 -2.53 13.51
N ASP A 65 -3.18 -3.06 12.51
CA ASP A 65 -2.67 -3.13 11.13
C ASP A 65 -2.53 -1.71 10.58
N SER A 66 -1.32 -1.20 10.49
CA SER A 66 -1.06 0.19 10.10
C SER A 66 -0.09 0.28 8.94
N ILE A 67 -0.34 1.22 8.05
CA ILE A 67 0.49 1.53 6.89
C ILE A 67 0.94 2.98 6.99
N LYS A 68 2.21 3.22 6.66
CA LYS A 68 2.72 4.54 6.34
C LYS A 68 3.50 4.46 5.03
N ALA A 69 3.23 5.40 4.13
CA ALA A 69 3.92 5.47 2.86
C ALA A 69 4.23 6.92 2.49
N LYS A 70 5.42 7.13 1.92
CA LYS A 70 5.79 8.34 1.20
C LYS A 70 6.03 7.95 -0.25
N ILE A 71 5.27 8.54 -1.17
CA ILE A 71 5.21 8.16 -2.57
C ILE A 71 5.52 9.41 -3.39
N TYR A 72 6.55 9.35 -4.23
CA TYR A 72 6.79 10.38 -5.23
C TYR A 72 5.73 10.26 -6.33
N ILE A 73 5.10 11.37 -6.66
CA ILE A 73 4.07 11.45 -7.69
C ILE A 73 4.41 12.58 -8.67
N LYS A 74 3.99 12.44 -9.90
CA LYS A 74 4.11 13.52 -10.88
C LYS A 74 2.91 14.47 -10.75
N GLU A 75 3.09 15.74 -11.12
CA GLU A 75 2.02 16.73 -11.09
C GLU A 75 0.74 16.26 -11.80
N ARG A 76 0.88 15.58 -12.93
CA ARG A 76 -0.26 15.02 -13.69
C ARG A 76 -1.05 13.94 -12.95
N ASP A 77 -0.41 13.25 -11.98
CA ASP A 77 -1.07 12.17 -11.22
C ASP A 77 -1.93 12.73 -10.08
N ILE A 78 -1.69 13.99 -9.69
CA ILE A 78 -2.43 14.65 -8.61
C ILE A 78 -3.93 14.65 -8.90
N VAL A 79 -4.33 15.04 -10.12
CA VAL A 79 -5.76 15.08 -10.49
C VAL A 79 -6.42 13.72 -10.35
N ASN A 80 -5.78 12.66 -10.84
CA ASN A 80 -6.30 11.30 -10.72
C ASN A 80 -6.42 10.83 -9.26
N ILE A 81 -5.44 11.18 -8.43
CA ILE A 81 -5.47 10.86 -7.00
C ILE A 81 -6.62 11.62 -6.30
N LEU A 82 -6.78 12.90 -6.61
CA LEU A 82 -7.87 13.73 -6.08
C LEU A 82 -9.24 13.17 -6.48
N GLU A 83 -9.43 12.82 -7.75
CA GLU A 83 -10.68 12.22 -8.25
C GLU A 83 -11.01 10.92 -7.51
N GLN A 84 -10.02 10.07 -7.24
CA GLN A 84 -10.24 8.85 -6.47
C GLN A 84 -10.67 9.16 -5.02
N PHE A 85 -10.03 10.11 -4.35
CA PHE A 85 -10.42 10.48 -2.99
C PHE A 85 -11.78 11.19 -2.92
N HIS A 86 -12.22 11.86 -3.99
CA HIS A 86 -13.55 12.47 -4.07
C HIS A 86 -14.66 11.46 -4.44
N ASP A 87 -14.34 10.24 -4.80
CA ASP A 87 -15.34 9.21 -5.07
C ASP A 87 -15.92 8.69 -3.74
N GLU A 88 -17.09 9.23 -3.38
CA GLU A 88 -17.82 8.86 -2.16
C GLU A 88 -18.23 7.38 -2.09
N SER A 89 -18.28 6.68 -3.22
CA SER A 89 -18.56 5.25 -3.25
C SER A 89 -17.40 4.42 -2.73
N ILE A 90 -16.17 4.95 -2.84
CA ILE A 90 -14.94 4.32 -2.36
C ILE A 90 -14.55 4.87 -0.99
N TYR A 91 -14.63 6.19 -0.83
CA TYR A 91 -14.21 6.92 0.36
C TYR A 91 -15.37 7.76 0.94
N PRO A 92 -16.35 7.13 1.57
CA PRO A 92 -17.45 7.86 2.20
C PRO A 92 -16.94 8.72 3.36
N GLN A 93 -17.59 9.84 3.57
CA GLN A 93 -17.23 10.83 4.60
C GLN A 93 -15.82 11.44 4.40
N ASN A 94 -15.40 11.55 3.15
CA ASN A 94 -14.17 12.26 2.85
C ASN A 94 -14.32 13.75 3.19
N HIS A 95 -13.41 14.25 4.03
CA HIS A 95 -13.30 15.65 4.33
C HIS A 95 -12.00 16.19 3.72
N ASP A 96 -12.12 17.04 2.72
CA ASP A 96 -11.00 17.83 2.22
C ASP A 96 -10.78 19.01 3.18
N TYR A 97 -9.68 18.96 3.92
CA TYR A 97 -9.28 20.03 4.84
C TYR A 97 -8.30 20.95 4.14
N LYS A 98 -8.80 22.07 3.59
CA LYS A 98 -7.96 22.97 2.80
C LYS A 98 -7.12 23.94 3.62
N GLU A 99 -7.51 24.39 4.78
CA GLU A 99 -6.74 25.35 5.59
C GLU A 99 -6.88 25.07 7.08
N GLY A 100 -5.75 25.02 7.79
CA GLY A 100 -5.73 24.84 9.25
C GLY A 100 -5.94 23.40 9.71
N ALA A 101 -5.68 22.41 8.85
CA ALA A 101 -5.71 21.01 9.25
C ALA A 101 -4.64 20.78 10.33
N VAL A 102 -5.08 20.52 11.54
CA VAL A 102 -4.19 20.05 12.60
C VAL A 102 -3.67 18.67 12.19
N ILE A 103 -2.41 18.59 11.81
CA ILE A 103 -1.75 17.31 11.55
C ILE A 103 -1.69 16.56 12.87
N PRO A 104 -2.35 15.39 12.99
CA PRO A 104 -2.31 14.64 14.23
C PRO A 104 -0.87 14.25 14.58
N ASN A 105 -0.47 14.39 15.84
CA ASN A 105 0.90 14.12 16.30
C ASN A 105 1.38 12.69 15.99
N PHE A 106 0.46 11.71 15.89
CA PHE A 106 0.80 10.34 15.55
C PHE A 106 1.27 10.16 14.09
N ILE A 107 0.95 11.11 13.21
CA ILE A 107 1.38 11.07 11.81
C ILE A 107 2.88 11.22 11.71
N ASN A 108 3.49 12.11 12.50
CA ASN A 108 4.93 12.37 12.50
C ASN A 108 5.73 11.35 13.36
N SER A 109 5.24 10.13 13.51
CA SER A 109 5.88 9.09 14.34
C SER A 109 7.02 8.32 13.66
N CYS A 110 7.37 8.66 12.42
CA CYS A 110 8.51 8.09 11.69
C CYS A 110 9.41 9.22 11.21
N ASP A 111 10.74 9.04 11.29
CA ASP A 111 11.72 10.08 10.93
C ASP A 111 11.58 10.58 9.49
N TRP A 112 11.10 9.74 8.58
CA TRP A 112 10.87 10.07 7.18
C TRP A 112 9.44 10.52 6.87
N PHE A 113 8.50 10.38 7.81
CA PHE A 113 7.11 10.81 7.67
C PHE A 113 6.94 12.14 8.38
N THR A 114 7.57 13.18 7.84
CA THR A 114 7.52 14.55 8.34
C THR A 114 6.74 15.41 7.34
N VAL A 115 5.45 15.59 7.62
CA VAL A 115 4.60 16.47 6.83
C VAL A 115 4.68 17.87 7.45
N SER A 116 5.10 18.87 6.68
CA SER A 116 5.09 20.28 7.08
C SER A 116 3.83 20.95 6.56
N GLU A 117 3.14 21.70 7.42
CA GLU A 117 1.89 22.40 7.05
C GLU A 117 2.08 23.32 5.84
N GLU A 118 3.23 23.99 5.73
CA GLU A 118 3.55 24.89 4.63
C GLU A 118 3.66 24.21 3.25
N ASN A 119 3.96 22.91 3.25
CA ASN A 119 4.13 22.10 2.04
C ASN A 119 2.86 21.39 1.62
N ILE A 120 1.82 21.40 2.44
CA ILE A 120 0.57 20.68 2.17
C ILE A 120 -0.24 21.43 1.12
N MET A 121 -0.60 20.72 0.06
CA MET A 121 -1.53 21.18 -0.96
C MET A 121 -2.96 20.67 -0.72
N HIS A 122 -3.08 19.38 -0.35
CA HIS A 122 -4.35 18.74 -0.07
C HIS A 122 -4.23 17.78 1.11
N VAL A 123 -5.28 17.71 1.92
CA VAL A 123 -5.41 16.77 3.04
C VAL A 123 -6.73 16.05 2.92
N PHE A 124 -6.70 14.74 2.95
CA PHE A 124 -7.89 13.91 2.99
C PHE A 124 -7.91 13.08 4.27
N ARG A 125 -9.07 13.05 4.88
CA ARG A 125 -9.38 12.11 5.95
C ARG A 125 -10.64 11.36 5.58
N THR A 126 -10.54 10.05 5.45
CA THR A 126 -11.68 9.20 5.12
C THR A 126 -11.72 7.98 6.00
N ILE A 127 -12.83 7.26 5.97
CA ILE A 127 -13.03 6.03 6.70
C ILE A 127 -13.12 4.90 5.69
N ARG A 128 -12.41 3.81 5.96
CA ARG A 128 -12.59 2.60 5.17
C ARG A 128 -13.86 1.87 5.62
N THR A 129 -14.72 1.53 4.66
CA THR A 129 -16.03 0.90 4.92
C THR A 129 -16.07 -0.60 4.65
N ASP A 130 -14.93 -1.25 4.39
CA ASP A 130 -14.87 -2.68 4.10
C ASP A 130 -15.39 -3.50 5.28
N LYS A 131 -16.23 -4.49 4.97
CA LYS A 131 -16.82 -5.40 5.97
C LYS A 131 -15.79 -6.15 6.83
N GLU A 132 -14.57 -6.36 6.32
CA GLU A 132 -13.48 -7.02 7.07
C GLU A 132 -12.96 -6.21 8.26
N PHE A 133 -13.18 -4.88 8.26
CA PHE A 133 -12.69 -3.99 9.31
C PHE A 133 -13.76 -3.55 10.31
N ASN A 134 -15.04 -3.77 10.03
CA ASN A 134 -16.15 -3.32 10.88
C ASN A 134 -16.15 -3.94 12.30
N ASP A 135 -15.44 -5.05 12.51
CA ASP A 135 -15.40 -5.71 13.82
C ASP A 135 -14.29 -5.17 14.77
N LYS A 136 -13.40 -4.29 14.30
CA LYS A 136 -12.21 -3.84 15.05
C LYS A 136 -12.13 -2.33 15.34
N GLY A 137 -13.15 -1.57 14.98
CA GLY A 137 -13.16 -0.12 15.20
C GLY A 137 -13.08 0.70 13.90
N VAL A 138 -13.21 2.02 14.04
CA VAL A 138 -13.14 2.95 12.92
C VAL A 138 -11.69 3.26 12.59
N HIS A 139 -11.22 2.80 11.44
CA HIS A 139 -9.87 3.12 10.96
C HIS A 139 -9.93 4.30 9.98
N TYR A 140 -9.18 5.33 10.27
CA TYR A 140 -9.07 6.50 9.41
C TYR A 140 -7.89 6.35 8.45
N ILE A 141 -8.15 6.66 7.18
CA ILE A 141 -7.11 6.88 6.18
C ILE A 141 -6.81 8.36 6.14
N TRP A 142 -5.56 8.72 6.32
CA TRP A 142 -5.04 10.07 6.10
C TRP A 142 -4.19 10.09 4.86
N ALA A 143 -4.44 11.04 3.98
CA ALA A 143 -3.64 11.26 2.80
C ALA A 143 -3.27 12.75 2.70
N PHE A 144 -2.00 13.03 2.43
CA PHE A 144 -1.50 14.39 2.26
C PHE A 144 -0.79 14.47 0.92
N ILE A 145 -1.17 15.42 0.08
CA ILE A 145 -0.40 15.76 -1.11
C ILE A 145 0.42 16.98 -0.76
N CYS A 146 1.75 16.84 -0.84
CA CYS A 146 2.71 17.86 -0.46
C CYS A 146 3.62 18.23 -1.64
N CYS A 147 4.05 19.50 -1.70
CA CYS A 147 5.10 19.97 -2.60
C CYS A 147 6.35 20.27 -1.78
N GLU A 148 7.41 19.47 -1.97
CA GLU A 148 8.68 19.61 -1.26
C GLU A 148 9.81 19.91 -2.27
N ASN A 149 10.40 21.08 -2.21
CA ASN A 149 11.48 21.50 -3.11
C ASN A 149 11.14 21.44 -4.62
N GLY A 150 9.85 21.56 -4.96
CA GLY A 150 9.37 21.47 -6.34
C GLY A 150 8.95 20.06 -6.78
N ASP A 151 9.13 19.05 -5.93
CA ASP A 151 8.67 17.70 -6.15
C ASP A 151 7.37 17.43 -5.38
N TYR A 152 6.52 16.55 -5.92
CA TYR A 152 5.24 16.22 -5.32
C TYR A 152 5.29 14.85 -4.64
N TYR A 153 4.74 14.79 -3.44
CA TYR A 153 4.67 13.57 -2.65
C TYR A 153 3.27 13.33 -2.12
N LEU A 154 2.85 12.08 -2.19
CA LEU A 154 1.68 11.58 -1.50
C LEU A 154 2.12 10.86 -0.23
N TYR A 155 1.70 11.37 0.92
CA TYR A 155 1.86 10.72 2.21
C TYR A 155 0.57 10.00 2.58
N LEU A 156 0.66 8.73 2.90
CA LEU A 156 -0.46 7.90 3.34
C LEU A 156 -0.23 7.39 4.75
N SER A 157 -1.24 7.48 5.59
CA SER A 157 -1.28 6.86 6.92
C SER A 157 -2.63 6.20 7.13
N PHE A 158 -2.59 4.93 7.50
CA PHE A 158 -3.76 4.10 7.75
C PHE A 158 -3.56 3.31 9.03
#